data_4103989e5083fe91b234f1e3bc2e5bc5
#
_entry.id   4103989e5083fe91b234f1e3bc2e5bc5
#
_cell.length_a   1.000
_cell.length_b   1.000
_cell.length_c   1.000
_cell.angle_alpha   90.00
_cell.angle_beta   90.00
_cell.angle_gamma   90.00
#
_symmetry.space_group_name_H-M   'P 1'
#
loop_
_entity.id
_entity.type
_entity.pdbx_description
1 polymer ?
#
loop_
_entity_poly.entity_id
_entity_poly.type
_entity_poly.pdbx_seq_one_letter_code
_entity_poly.pdbx_strand_id
1 'polypeptide(L)'
;VGTLQRLPKLIPEGVCRELAYTGRRMPADEAKAVGLVNEVFPDHEALLAGVQAVAAEIASKSPLAIWGTKEMVRYARDHSTADALDHIATWQAGMFHPADMVESFTAKAEDRDPEFEDLEPFRGGVGGGV
;
A
#
# COMPACT_ATOMS: atom_id res chain seq x y z
N VAL A 1 20.44 -1.73 4.19
CA VAL A 1 20.35 -0.51 5.02
C VAL A 1 18.87 -0.19 5.27
N GLY A 2 18.54 0.24 6.50
CA GLY A 2 17.17 0.62 6.88
C GLY A 2 16.29 -0.51 7.45
N THR A 3 16.80 -1.72 7.61
CA THR A 3 16.05 -2.84 8.18
C THR A 3 15.65 -2.57 9.63
N LEU A 4 16.59 -2.14 10.47
CA LEU A 4 16.35 -1.88 11.89
C LEU A 4 15.46 -0.65 12.16
N GLN A 5 15.27 0.21 11.16
CA GLN A 5 14.38 1.37 11.24
C GLN A 5 12.93 1.04 10.83
N ARG A 6 12.73 -0.04 10.06
CA ARG A 6 11.43 -0.43 9.50
C ARG A 6 10.85 -1.68 10.15
N LEU A 7 11.67 -2.72 10.34
CA LEU A 7 11.24 -4.02 10.83
C LEU A 7 10.52 -3.97 12.18
N PRO A 8 10.98 -3.19 13.19
CA PRO A 8 10.28 -3.08 14.48
C PRO A 8 8.88 -2.46 14.40
N LYS A 9 8.56 -1.80 13.28
CA LYS A 9 7.24 -1.22 13.01
C LYS A 9 6.30 -2.21 12.30
N LEU A 10 6.79 -3.36 11.88
CA LEU A 10 6.06 -4.36 11.11
C LEU A 10 5.81 -5.65 11.89
N ILE A 11 6.76 -6.04 12.76
CA ILE A 11 6.69 -7.29 13.52
C ILE A 11 6.95 -7.01 15.00
N PRO A 12 6.61 -7.95 15.91
CA PRO A 12 6.91 -7.82 17.34
C PRO A 12 8.39 -7.53 17.60
N GLU A 13 8.66 -6.55 18.46
CA GLU A 13 10.02 -6.08 18.73
C GLU A 13 10.94 -7.20 19.22
N GLY A 14 10.44 -8.12 20.03
CA GLY A 14 11.21 -9.27 20.50
C GLY A 14 11.72 -10.16 19.37
N VAL A 15 10.88 -10.44 18.38
CA VAL A 15 11.26 -11.22 17.18
C VAL A 15 12.28 -10.44 16.33
N CYS A 16 12.09 -9.14 16.19
CA CYS A 16 13.03 -8.28 15.48
C CYS A 16 14.42 -8.29 16.13
N ARG A 17 14.49 -8.18 17.46
CA ARG A 17 15.74 -8.23 18.24
C ARG A 17 16.42 -9.60 18.12
N GLU A 18 15.67 -10.69 18.25
CA GLU A 18 16.20 -12.03 18.10
C GLU A 18 16.82 -12.22 16.71
N LEU A 19 16.12 -11.87 15.64
CA LEU A 19 16.65 -11.93 14.27
C LEU A 19 17.92 -11.12 14.09
N ALA A 20 17.93 -9.89 14.62
CA ALA A 20 19.07 -8.97 14.50
C ALA A 20 20.29 -9.47 15.28
N TYR A 21 20.09 -10.05 16.46
CA TYR A 21 21.19 -10.50 17.34
C TYR A 21 21.76 -11.85 16.91
N THR A 22 20.91 -12.76 16.43
CA THR A 22 21.33 -14.12 16.05
C THR A 22 21.75 -14.25 14.59
N GLY A 23 21.23 -13.37 13.72
CA GLY A 23 21.39 -13.51 12.27
C GLY A 23 20.71 -14.74 11.69
N ARG A 24 19.81 -15.40 12.44
CA ARG A 24 19.12 -16.59 11.95
C ARG A 24 18.21 -16.28 10.77
N ARG A 25 17.95 -17.30 9.96
CA ARG A 25 16.93 -17.21 8.91
C ARG A 25 15.53 -17.30 9.53
N MET A 26 14.58 -16.57 8.95
CA MET A 26 13.17 -16.67 9.27
C MET A 26 12.47 -17.56 8.22
N PRO A 27 11.85 -18.68 8.61
CA PRO A 27 10.99 -19.45 7.71
C PRO A 27 9.78 -18.65 7.23
N ALA A 28 9.23 -19.01 6.06
CA ALA A 28 8.09 -18.30 5.47
C ALA A 28 6.84 -18.33 6.37
N ASP A 29 6.58 -19.48 6.99
CA ASP A 29 5.44 -19.63 7.92
C ASP A 29 5.56 -18.74 9.14
N GLU A 30 6.77 -18.59 9.70
CA GLU A 30 7.02 -17.65 10.79
C GLU A 30 6.83 -16.22 10.32
N ALA A 31 7.31 -15.86 9.13
CA ALA A 31 7.12 -14.53 8.55
C ALA A 31 5.63 -14.16 8.39
N LYS A 32 4.79 -15.13 8.00
CA LYS A 32 3.34 -14.97 7.97
C LYS A 32 2.75 -14.84 9.37
N ALA A 33 3.15 -15.69 10.29
CA ALA A 33 2.64 -15.69 11.67
C ALA A 33 2.92 -14.38 12.41
N VAL A 34 4.05 -13.72 12.16
CA VAL A 34 4.40 -12.43 12.76
C VAL A 34 3.93 -11.21 11.94
N GLY A 35 3.28 -11.42 10.80
CA GLY A 35 2.73 -10.35 9.96
C GLY A 35 3.75 -9.65 9.06
N LEU A 36 4.93 -10.24 8.84
CA LEU A 36 5.93 -9.70 7.93
C LEU A 36 5.52 -9.87 6.46
N VAL A 37 4.85 -10.96 6.13
CA VAL A 37 4.26 -11.24 4.82
C VAL A 37 2.78 -11.55 4.97
N ASN A 38 1.99 -11.21 3.96
CA ASN A 38 0.53 -11.39 3.99
C ASN A 38 0.14 -12.85 3.71
N GLU A 39 0.85 -13.53 2.81
CA GLU A 39 0.54 -14.89 2.39
C GLU A 39 1.82 -15.68 2.08
N VAL A 40 1.72 -17.00 2.21
CA VAL A 40 2.74 -17.99 1.82
C VAL A 40 2.11 -18.98 0.87
N PHE A 41 2.79 -19.26 -0.22
CA PHE A 41 2.31 -20.14 -1.28
C PHE A 41 3.16 -21.42 -1.33
N PRO A 42 2.58 -22.56 -1.78
CA PRO A 42 3.29 -23.84 -1.78
C PRO A 42 4.46 -23.89 -2.76
N ASP A 43 4.39 -23.11 -3.85
CA ASP A 43 5.41 -23.06 -4.89
C ASP A 43 5.43 -21.71 -5.60
N HIS A 44 6.38 -21.57 -6.53
CA HIS A 44 6.57 -20.33 -7.29
C HIS A 44 5.42 -20.01 -8.25
N GLU A 45 4.81 -21.02 -8.86
CA GLU A 45 3.70 -20.84 -9.79
C GLU A 45 2.47 -20.31 -9.05
N ALA A 46 2.12 -20.93 -7.92
CA ALA A 46 1.03 -20.47 -7.04
C ALA A 46 1.30 -19.07 -6.48
N LEU A 47 2.56 -18.74 -6.12
CA LEU A 47 2.95 -17.41 -5.70
C LEU A 47 2.66 -16.38 -6.79
N LEU A 48 3.12 -16.61 -8.01
CA LEU A 48 2.89 -15.67 -9.13
C LEU A 48 1.42 -15.49 -9.42
N ALA A 49 0.64 -16.58 -9.48
CA ALA A 49 -0.80 -16.52 -9.70
C ALA A 49 -1.51 -15.70 -8.60
N GLY A 50 -1.20 -15.96 -7.34
CA GLY A 50 -1.78 -15.25 -6.20
C GLY A 50 -1.43 -13.76 -6.17
N VAL A 51 -0.16 -13.41 -6.44
CA VAL A 51 0.28 -12.01 -6.49
C VAL A 51 -0.34 -11.27 -7.67
N GLN A 52 -0.46 -11.91 -8.84
CA GLN A 52 -1.12 -11.33 -10.01
C GLN A 52 -2.61 -11.07 -9.75
N ALA A 53 -3.30 -11.99 -9.07
CA ALA A 53 -4.70 -11.80 -8.70
C ALA A 53 -4.89 -10.58 -7.79
N VAL A 54 -4.05 -10.43 -6.74
CA VAL A 54 -4.07 -9.27 -5.86
C VAL A 54 -3.74 -7.98 -6.63
N ALA A 55 -2.74 -8.03 -7.52
CA ALA A 55 -2.36 -6.87 -8.33
C ALA A 55 -3.50 -6.43 -9.28
N ALA A 56 -4.19 -7.38 -9.90
CA ALA A 56 -5.35 -7.11 -10.74
C ALA A 56 -6.51 -6.49 -9.93
N GLU A 57 -6.75 -7.00 -8.72
CA GLU A 57 -7.76 -6.41 -7.84
C GLU A 57 -7.40 -4.96 -7.45
N ILE A 58 -6.14 -4.69 -7.12
CA ILE A 58 -5.67 -3.33 -6.84
C ILE A 58 -5.83 -2.44 -8.07
N ALA A 59 -5.46 -2.94 -9.25
CA ALA A 59 -5.56 -2.19 -10.52
C ALA A 59 -7.00 -1.87 -10.94
N SER A 60 -8.00 -2.62 -10.43
CA SER A 60 -9.42 -2.33 -10.67
C SER A 60 -9.98 -1.18 -9.80
N LYS A 61 -9.19 -0.60 -8.90
CA LYS A 61 -9.63 0.50 -8.02
C LYS A 61 -9.19 1.84 -8.60
N SER A 62 -9.83 2.95 -8.16
CA SER A 62 -9.40 4.30 -8.54
C SER A 62 -7.90 4.48 -8.26
N PRO A 63 -7.09 4.81 -9.29
CA PRO A 63 -5.65 5.02 -9.12
C PRO A 63 -5.33 6.13 -8.11
N LEU A 64 -6.15 7.19 -8.08
CA LEU A 64 -6.01 8.29 -7.13
C LEU A 64 -6.28 7.83 -5.69
N ALA A 65 -7.30 6.99 -5.48
CA ALA A 65 -7.62 6.45 -4.17
C ALA A 65 -6.51 5.51 -3.66
N ILE A 66 -5.94 4.67 -4.53
CA ILE A 66 -4.81 3.80 -4.19
C ILE A 66 -3.57 4.63 -3.83
N TRP A 67 -3.25 5.66 -4.63
CA TRP A 67 -2.14 6.55 -4.32
C TRP A 67 -2.33 7.27 -2.99
N GLY A 68 -3.50 7.89 -2.77
CA GLY A 68 -3.83 8.56 -1.52
C GLY A 68 -3.75 7.63 -0.31
N THR A 69 -4.29 6.41 -0.41
CA THR A 69 -4.20 5.39 0.64
C THR A 69 -2.73 5.08 0.97
N LYS A 70 -1.89 4.89 -0.03
CA LYS A 70 -0.45 4.64 0.17
C LYS A 70 0.23 5.79 0.91
N GLU A 71 -0.04 7.02 0.51
CA GLU A 71 0.55 8.20 1.16
C GLU A 71 0.05 8.36 2.60
N MET A 72 -1.23 8.14 2.87
CA MET A 72 -1.79 8.23 4.23
C MET A 72 -1.23 7.16 5.16
N VAL A 73 -1.12 5.91 4.70
CA VAL A 73 -0.52 4.81 5.48
C VAL A 73 0.95 5.10 5.78
N ARG A 74 1.70 5.65 4.82
CA ARG A 74 3.10 6.05 5.04
C ARG A 74 3.22 7.16 6.07
N TYR A 75 2.39 8.20 5.94
CA TYR A 75 2.40 9.35 6.85
C TYR A 75 2.04 8.92 8.28
N ALA A 76 0.95 8.18 8.45
CA ALA A 76 0.49 7.72 9.76
C ALA A 76 1.49 6.81 10.50
N ARG A 77 2.39 6.15 9.79
CA ARG A 77 3.43 5.29 10.39
C ARG A 77 4.41 6.08 11.27
N ASP A 78 4.69 7.33 10.92
CA ASP A 78 5.76 8.14 11.50
C ASP A 78 5.23 9.38 12.24
N HIS A 79 3.90 9.57 12.29
CA HIS A 79 3.24 10.72 12.89
C HIS A 79 2.15 10.29 13.87
N SER A 80 1.71 11.23 14.71
CA SER A 80 0.58 10.98 15.61
C SER A 80 -0.74 10.80 14.82
N THR A 81 -1.73 10.17 15.47
CA THR A 81 -3.06 10.04 14.85
C THR A 81 -3.68 11.41 14.57
N ALA A 82 -3.47 12.40 15.45
CA ALA A 82 -3.98 13.76 15.26
C ALA A 82 -3.35 14.40 14.01
N ASP A 83 -2.02 14.36 13.88
CA ASP A 83 -1.31 14.88 12.69
C ASP A 83 -1.78 14.17 11.41
N ALA A 84 -1.98 12.85 11.47
CA ALA A 84 -2.45 12.08 10.31
C ALA A 84 -3.88 12.46 9.90
N LEU A 85 -4.76 12.76 10.85
CA LEU A 85 -6.12 13.25 10.57
C LEU A 85 -6.11 14.65 9.96
N ASP A 86 -5.27 15.54 10.43
CA ASP A 86 -5.10 16.87 9.82
C ASP A 86 -4.50 16.78 8.41
N HIS A 87 -3.54 15.87 8.24
CA HIS A 87 -2.93 15.63 6.93
C HIS A 87 -3.94 15.09 5.92
N ILE A 88 -4.78 14.11 6.27
CA ILE A 88 -5.80 13.60 5.35
C ILE A 88 -6.86 14.65 5.05
N ALA A 89 -7.23 15.51 5.99
CA ALA A 89 -8.16 16.60 5.73
C ALA A 89 -7.62 17.54 4.64
N THR A 90 -6.35 17.92 4.75
CA THR A 90 -5.66 18.74 3.75
C THR A 90 -5.56 18.03 2.40
N TRP A 91 -5.16 16.75 2.40
CA TRP A 91 -5.09 15.93 1.19
C TRP A 91 -6.44 15.85 0.48
N GLN A 92 -7.49 15.53 1.20
CA GLN A 92 -8.86 15.42 0.66
C GLN A 92 -9.34 16.73 0.05
N ALA A 93 -9.02 17.87 0.66
CA ALA A 93 -9.42 19.18 0.12
C ALA A 93 -8.82 19.45 -1.29
N GLY A 94 -7.64 18.89 -1.58
CA GLY A 94 -6.97 19.11 -2.87
C GLY A 94 -7.08 17.94 -3.87
N MET A 95 -7.28 16.73 -3.37
CA MET A 95 -7.15 15.51 -4.16
C MET A 95 -8.45 14.69 -4.26
N PHE A 96 -9.52 15.15 -3.63
CA PHE A 96 -10.82 14.49 -3.75
C PHE A 96 -11.38 14.64 -5.17
N HIS A 97 -11.61 13.51 -5.85
CA HIS A 97 -12.15 13.47 -7.20
C HIS A 97 -13.58 12.93 -7.19
N PRO A 98 -14.61 13.80 -7.27
CA PRO A 98 -16.01 13.37 -7.20
C PRO A 98 -16.41 12.37 -8.28
N ALA A 99 -15.78 12.43 -9.46
CA ALA A 99 -16.09 11.55 -10.58
C ALA A 99 -15.82 10.07 -10.23
N ASP A 100 -14.70 9.76 -9.57
CA ASP A 100 -14.37 8.40 -9.15
C ASP A 100 -15.40 7.84 -8.15
N MET A 101 -15.88 8.70 -7.25
CA MET A 101 -16.92 8.31 -6.31
C MET A 101 -18.25 8.04 -7.02
N VAL A 102 -18.65 8.91 -7.95
CA VAL A 102 -19.87 8.75 -8.74
C VAL A 102 -19.77 7.46 -9.58
N GLU A 103 -18.65 7.25 -10.25
CA GLU A 103 -18.42 6.03 -11.03
C GLU A 103 -18.54 4.77 -10.16
N SER A 104 -17.93 4.76 -8.98
CA SER A 104 -18.02 3.63 -8.05
C SER A 104 -19.47 3.30 -7.66
N PHE A 105 -20.30 4.31 -7.41
CA PHE A 105 -21.71 4.09 -7.09
C PHE A 105 -22.54 3.70 -8.29
N THR A 106 -22.28 4.29 -9.46
CA THR A 106 -22.98 3.98 -10.71
C THR A 106 -22.69 2.55 -11.16
N ALA A 107 -21.42 2.17 -11.21
CA ALA A 107 -21.00 0.82 -11.57
C ALA A 107 -21.64 -0.24 -10.65
N LYS A 108 -21.68 0.04 -9.34
CA LYS A 108 -22.35 -0.84 -8.38
C LYS A 108 -23.85 -0.95 -8.61
N ALA A 109 -24.52 0.14 -8.97
CA ALA A 109 -25.95 0.15 -9.25
C ALA A 109 -26.28 -0.57 -10.55
N GLU A 110 -25.36 -0.55 -11.51
CA GLU A 110 -25.48 -1.17 -12.81
C GLU A 110 -24.93 -2.62 -12.87
N ASP A 111 -24.42 -3.12 -11.74
CA ASP A 111 -23.80 -4.47 -11.61
C ASP A 111 -22.69 -4.70 -12.65
N ARG A 112 -21.81 -3.70 -12.82
CA ARG A 112 -20.64 -3.73 -13.69
C ARG A 112 -19.37 -3.35 -12.94
N ASP A 113 -18.22 -3.63 -13.54
CA ASP A 113 -16.94 -3.11 -13.04
C ASP A 113 -16.85 -1.60 -13.26
N PRO A 114 -16.27 -0.86 -12.29
CA PRO A 114 -16.04 0.57 -12.46
C PRO A 114 -14.86 0.84 -13.41
N GLU A 115 -14.97 1.93 -14.16
CA GLU A 115 -13.92 2.43 -15.05
C GLU A 115 -13.38 3.77 -14.52
N PHE A 116 -12.10 3.82 -14.19
CA PHE A 116 -11.46 5.01 -13.66
C PHE A 116 -10.44 5.58 -14.65
N GLU A 117 -10.31 6.91 -14.65
CA GLU A 117 -9.24 7.57 -15.39
C GLU A 117 -7.88 7.30 -14.73
N ASP A 118 -6.86 7.12 -15.56
CA ASP A 118 -5.47 7.01 -15.09
C ASP A 118 -5.00 8.33 -14.45
N LEU A 119 -4.04 8.21 -13.54
CA LEU A 119 -3.35 9.39 -13.03
C LEU A 119 -2.65 10.12 -14.17
N GLU A 120 -2.71 11.45 -14.16
CA GLU A 120 -1.92 12.27 -15.07
C GLU A 120 -0.43 11.85 -14.99
N PRO A 121 0.24 11.67 -16.14
CA PRO A 121 1.65 11.32 -16.14
C PRO A 121 2.45 12.38 -15.38
N PHE A 122 3.31 11.95 -14.47
CA PHE A 122 4.20 12.87 -13.78
C PHE A 122 5.08 13.59 -14.80
N ARG A 123 4.72 14.80 -15.15
CA ARG A 123 5.58 15.69 -15.92
C ARG A 123 6.66 16.16 -14.94
N GLY A 124 7.83 15.53 -15.03
CA GLY A 124 8.99 15.87 -14.20
C GLY A 124 9.13 17.37 -14.06
N GLY A 125 9.34 17.84 -12.83
CA GLY A 125 9.32 19.25 -12.47
C GLY A 125 10.21 20.10 -13.39
N VAL A 126 9.85 21.34 -13.51
CA VAL A 126 10.57 22.41 -14.22
C VAL A 126 12.06 22.36 -13.82
N GLY A 127 12.92 21.75 -14.63
CA GLY A 127 14.36 21.65 -14.34
C GLY A 127 15.13 20.54 -15.04
N GLY A 128 14.58 19.88 -16.04
CA GLY A 128 15.28 18.88 -16.86
C GLY A 128 15.63 19.37 -18.24
N GLY A 129 16.25 20.53 -18.35
CA GLY A 129 16.93 20.99 -19.55
C GLY A 129 18.42 21.05 -19.26
N VAL A 130 19.20 20.04 -19.65
CA VAL A 130 20.49 20.07 -20.34
C VAL A 130 20.78 18.65 -20.80
#